data_b87074214c61ff41f66470101b154f12
#
_entry.id   b87074214c61ff41f66470101b154f12
#
_cell.length_a   1.000
_cell.length_b   1.000
_cell.length_c   1.000
_cell.angle_alpha   90.00
_cell.angle_beta   90.00
_cell.angle_gamma   90.00
#
_symmetry.space_group_name_H-M   'P 1'
#
loop_
_entity.id
_entity.type
_entity.pdbx_description
1 polymer ?
#
loop_
_entity_poly.entity_id
_entity_poly.type
_entity_poly.pdbx_seq_one_letter_code
_entity_poly.pdbx_strand_id
1 'polypeptide(L)'
;HSKLASQNDRSGWHLIVLAKNLNGYKNLIKMVSLSWTEGFYGRPRIDKELLEKYHEDLIICSACIGGEIPQHILNGRMDKAEESVLWFKNLFGEDYYLEIQRHETHDPNAAQDVYPHQVTANKAILELARKHNIKVIATNDVHFVNAEDAEAHDRLICLSTGKDLD
;
A
#
# COMPACT_ATOMS: atom_id res chain seq x y z
N HIS A 1 -13.66 7.23 -6.13
CA HIS A 1 -14.41 6.91 -4.90
C HIS A 1 -15.90 6.72 -5.21
N SER A 2 -16.49 7.60 -5.98
CA SER A 2 -17.89 7.50 -6.39
C SER A 2 -18.18 6.40 -7.41
N LYS A 3 -17.17 5.70 -7.90
CA LYS A 3 -17.24 4.71 -8.98
C LYS A 3 -17.27 3.26 -8.48
N LEU A 4 -17.45 3.05 -7.17
CA LEU A 4 -17.58 1.69 -6.62
C LEU A 4 -18.87 1.03 -7.09
N ALA A 5 -18.78 -0.25 -7.46
CA ALA A 5 -19.91 -1.00 -8.01
C ALA A 5 -21.03 -1.24 -6.99
N SER A 6 -20.72 -1.25 -5.69
CA SER A 6 -21.70 -1.38 -4.60
C SER A 6 -21.17 -0.81 -3.29
N GLN A 7 -22.06 -0.56 -2.32
CA GLN A 7 -21.69 -0.15 -0.96
C GLN A 7 -20.90 -1.23 -0.19
N ASN A 8 -20.99 -2.48 -0.62
CA ASN A 8 -20.25 -3.60 -0.04
C ASN A 8 -18.89 -3.86 -0.73
N ASP A 9 -18.55 -3.06 -1.74
CA ASP A 9 -17.25 -3.15 -2.37
C ASP A 9 -16.15 -2.80 -1.37
N ARG A 10 -15.34 -3.79 -1.00
CA ARG A 10 -14.20 -3.67 -0.09
C ARG A 10 -12.88 -3.55 -0.84
N SER A 11 -12.91 -3.39 -2.16
CA SER A 11 -11.73 -3.17 -2.99
C SER A 11 -10.99 -1.90 -2.57
N GLY A 12 -9.74 -1.85 -2.91
CA GLY A 12 -8.84 -0.73 -2.64
C GLY A 12 -7.44 -1.26 -2.39
N TRP A 13 -6.45 -0.44 -2.73
CA TRP A 13 -5.05 -0.78 -2.53
C TRP A 13 -4.45 0.09 -1.43
N HIS A 14 -3.47 -0.47 -0.73
CA HIS A 14 -2.68 0.29 0.22
C HIS A 14 -1.78 1.28 -0.54
N LEU A 15 -1.63 2.47 0.02
CA LEU A 15 -0.72 3.51 -0.47
C LEU A 15 -0.15 4.24 0.73
N ILE A 16 1.16 4.43 0.75
CA ILE A 16 1.82 5.24 1.78
C ILE A 16 1.98 6.67 1.26
N VAL A 17 1.50 7.62 2.03
CA VAL A 17 1.56 9.05 1.71
C VAL A 17 2.18 9.81 2.87
N LEU A 18 3.28 10.50 2.62
CA LEU A 18 4.00 11.30 3.62
C LEU A 18 4.00 12.76 3.20
N ALA A 19 3.81 13.66 4.18
CA ALA A 19 3.92 15.10 3.94
C ALA A 19 5.38 15.56 4.03
N LYS A 20 5.86 16.31 3.04
CA LYS A 20 7.22 16.87 3.03
C LYS A 20 7.34 18.11 3.92
N ASN A 21 6.27 18.84 4.07
CA ASN A 21 6.22 20.12 4.78
C ASN A 21 4.78 20.45 5.21
N LEU A 22 4.56 21.64 5.77
CA LEU A 22 3.25 22.08 6.24
C LEU A 22 2.19 22.16 5.10
N ASN A 23 2.59 22.50 3.87
CA ASN A 23 1.67 22.52 2.74
C ASN A 23 1.20 21.10 2.38
N GLY A 24 2.14 20.17 2.25
CA GLY A 24 1.82 18.74 2.06
C GLY A 24 0.96 18.17 3.18
N TYR A 25 1.21 18.57 4.43
CA TYR A 25 0.38 18.16 5.56
C TYR A 25 -1.07 18.67 5.44
N LYS A 26 -1.27 19.92 5.00
CA LYS A 26 -2.61 20.46 4.72
C LYS A 26 -3.31 19.72 3.59
N ASN A 27 -2.58 19.38 2.51
CA ASN A 27 -3.09 18.57 1.41
C ASN A 27 -3.51 17.17 1.89
N LEU A 28 -2.68 16.54 2.72
CA LEU A 28 -3.00 15.24 3.32
C LEU A 28 -4.25 15.29 4.21
N ILE A 29 -4.36 16.29 5.10
CA ILE A 29 -5.58 16.51 5.92
C ILE A 29 -6.81 16.64 5.01
N LYS A 30 -6.70 17.41 3.93
CA LYS A 30 -7.82 17.63 3.01
C LYS A 30 -8.26 16.33 2.33
N MET A 31 -7.31 15.52 1.85
CA MET A 31 -7.61 14.22 1.25
C MET A 31 -8.25 13.26 2.26
N VAL A 32 -7.68 13.17 3.48
CA VAL A 32 -8.25 12.34 4.54
C VAL A 32 -9.68 12.79 4.89
N SER A 33 -9.93 14.09 5.04
CA SER A 33 -11.28 14.61 5.31
C SER A 33 -12.27 14.23 4.19
N LEU A 34 -11.87 14.41 2.93
CA LEU A 34 -12.71 14.06 1.78
C LEU A 34 -12.94 12.54 1.66
N SER A 35 -11.97 11.72 2.06
CA SER A 35 -12.15 10.27 2.09
C SER A 35 -13.26 9.83 3.06
N TRP A 36 -13.44 10.56 4.15
CA TRP A 36 -14.50 10.30 5.14
C TRP A 36 -15.86 10.88 4.72
N THR A 37 -15.89 12.05 4.12
CA THR A 37 -17.15 12.74 3.78
C THR A 37 -17.73 12.32 2.43
N GLU A 38 -16.86 12.03 1.45
CA GLU A 38 -17.25 11.75 0.06
C GLU A 38 -16.82 10.34 -0.40
N GLY A 39 -15.73 9.82 0.15
CA GLY A 39 -15.12 8.53 -0.23
C GLY A 39 -15.42 7.37 0.70
N PHE A 40 -16.39 7.49 1.60
CA PHE A 40 -16.69 6.44 2.59
C PHE A 40 -17.66 5.40 2.05
N TYR A 41 -17.14 4.18 1.85
CA TYR A 41 -17.92 3.00 1.46
C TYR A 41 -17.49 1.81 2.33
N GLY A 42 -17.97 1.75 3.58
CA GLY A 42 -17.53 0.81 4.60
C GLY A 42 -16.15 1.13 5.21
N ARG A 43 -15.31 1.86 4.47
CA ARG A 43 -14.03 2.45 4.90
C ARG A 43 -13.74 3.71 4.08
N PRO A 44 -12.97 4.67 4.61
CA PRO A 44 -12.58 5.86 3.86
C PRO A 44 -11.61 5.48 2.72
N ARG A 45 -11.77 6.09 1.56
CA ARG A 45 -10.93 5.87 0.37
C ARG A 45 -10.69 7.17 -0.37
N ILE A 46 -9.57 7.20 -1.07
CA ILE A 46 -9.26 8.23 -2.06
C ILE A 46 -9.10 7.58 -3.44
N ASP A 47 -9.23 8.35 -4.49
CA ASP A 47 -8.97 7.94 -5.87
C ASP A 47 -7.83 8.76 -6.49
N LYS A 48 -7.47 8.40 -7.73
CA LYS A 48 -6.41 9.08 -8.47
C LYS A 48 -6.75 10.55 -8.78
N GLU A 49 -8.03 10.88 -9.00
CA GLU A 49 -8.47 12.26 -9.24
C GLU A 49 -8.19 13.14 -8.01
N LEU A 50 -8.43 12.60 -6.81
CA LEU A 50 -8.15 13.30 -5.57
C LEU A 50 -6.64 13.46 -5.32
N LEU A 51 -5.86 12.41 -5.65
CA LEU A 51 -4.40 12.48 -5.58
C LEU A 51 -3.83 13.53 -6.54
N GLU A 52 -4.30 13.58 -7.79
CA GLU A 52 -3.90 14.61 -8.76
C GLU A 52 -4.18 16.03 -8.26
N LYS A 53 -5.32 16.22 -7.60
CA LYS A 53 -5.72 17.53 -7.09
C LYS A 53 -4.88 18.03 -5.91
N TYR A 54 -4.40 17.14 -5.06
CA TYR A 54 -3.72 17.47 -3.80
C TYR A 54 -2.32 16.85 -3.68
N HIS A 55 -1.65 16.57 -4.81
CA HIS A 55 -0.38 15.85 -4.86
C HIS A 55 0.84 16.66 -4.37
N GLU A 56 0.73 17.98 -4.35
CA GLU A 56 1.86 18.85 -4.06
C GLU A 56 2.44 18.60 -2.65
N ASP A 57 3.77 18.62 -2.55
CA ASP A 57 4.53 18.45 -1.30
C ASP A 57 4.27 17.11 -0.58
N LEU A 58 3.93 16.07 -1.34
CA LEU A 58 3.77 14.71 -0.83
C LEU A 58 4.85 13.78 -1.37
N ILE A 59 5.22 12.80 -0.55
CA ILE A 59 6.02 11.64 -0.94
C ILE A 59 5.09 10.43 -1.00
N ILE A 60 5.23 9.64 -2.05
CA ILE A 60 4.42 8.43 -2.27
C ILE A 60 5.31 7.20 -2.28
N CYS A 61 4.90 6.16 -1.57
CA CYS A 61 5.53 4.85 -1.62
C CYS A 61 4.50 3.77 -1.97
N SER A 62 4.95 2.74 -2.70
CA SER A 62 4.05 1.73 -3.31
C SER A 62 3.40 0.77 -2.32
N ALA A 63 3.72 0.89 -1.04
CA ALA A 63 3.21 0.10 0.08
C ALA A 63 3.58 -1.41 0.03
N CYS A 64 2.93 -2.21 0.88
CA CYS A 64 3.14 -3.64 1.03
C CYS A 64 2.51 -4.45 -0.11
N ILE A 65 2.45 -5.79 0.03
CA ILE A 65 1.80 -6.68 -0.96
C ILE A 65 0.33 -6.31 -1.22
N GLY A 66 -0.32 -5.55 -0.35
CA GLY A 66 -1.67 -4.98 -0.56
C GLY A 66 -1.72 -3.73 -1.44
N GLY A 67 -0.58 -3.23 -1.91
CA GLY A 67 -0.50 -2.08 -2.81
C GLY A 67 -0.93 -2.39 -4.25
N GLU A 68 -1.23 -1.34 -5.04
CA GLU A 68 -1.69 -1.48 -6.44
C GLU A 68 -0.69 -2.23 -7.31
N ILE A 69 0.60 -1.85 -7.25
CA ILE A 69 1.66 -2.43 -8.06
C ILE A 69 1.90 -3.91 -7.71
N PRO A 70 2.17 -4.28 -6.44
CA PRO A 70 2.34 -5.68 -6.05
C PRO A 70 1.13 -6.53 -6.40
N GLN A 71 -0.09 -6.04 -6.21
CA GLN A 71 -1.31 -6.77 -6.55
C GLN A 71 -1.43 -7.02 -8.06
N HIS A 72 -1.06 -6.08 -8.90
CA HIS A 72 -1.02 -6.32 -10.34
C HIS A 72 0.02 -7.38 -10.71
N ILE A 73 1.22 -7.33 -10.12
CA ILE A 73 2.29 -8.31 -10.33
C ILE A 73 1.84 -9.71 -9.93
N LEU A 74 1.33 -9.87 -8.70
CA LEU A 74 0.89 -11.17 -8.17
C LEU A 74 -0.28 -11.79 -8.94
N ASN A 75 -1.10 -10.96 -9.59
CA ASN A 75 -2.17 -11.40 -10.47
C ASN A 75 -1.73 -11.56 -11.95
N GLY A 76 -0.44 -11.54 -12.25
CA GLY A 76 0.10 -11.72 -13.60
C GLY A 76 -0.15 -10.55 -14.57
N ARG A 77 -0.55 -9.39 -14.07
CA ARG A 77 -0.90 -8.20 -14.87
C ARG A 77 0.25 -7.19 -14.90
N MET A 78 1.38 -7.59 -15.46
CA MET A 78 2.59 -6.76 -15.52
C MET A 78 2.40 -5.45 -16.29
N ASP A 79 1.59 -5.46 -17.34
CA ASP A 79 1.19 -4.27 -18.10
C ASP A 79 0.50 -3.24 -17.20
N LYS A 80 -0.42 -3.67 -16.36
CA LYS A 80 -1.11 -2.81 -15.39
C LYS A 80 -0.20 -2.33 -14.26
N ALA A 81 0.72 -3.19 -13.81
CA ALA A 81 1.72 -2.78 -12.83
C ALA A 81 2.60 -1.64 -13.39
N GLU A 82 3.07 -1.79 -14.62
CA GLU A 82 3.90 -0.78 -15.28
C GLU A 82 3.11 0.51 -15.57
N GLU A 83 1.86 0.42 -16.03
CA GLU A 83 0.97 1.57 -16.22
C GLU A 83 0.81 2.37 -14.92
N SER A 84 0.57 1.69 -13.80
CA SER A 84 0.44 2.34 -12.49
C SER A 84 1.75 2.98 -12.03
N VAL A 85 2.88 2.29 -12.19
CA VAL A 85 4.22 2.83 -11.88
C VAL A 85 4.48 4.12 -12.64
N LEU A 86 4.18 4.14 -13.93
CA LEU A 86 4.38 5.34 -14.77
C LEU A 86 3.44 6.48 -14.37
N TRP A 87 2.20 6.17 -14.02
CA TRP A 87 1.26 7.18 -13.55
C TRP A 87 1.76 7.87 -12.26
N PHE A 88 2.20 7.09 -11.26
CA PHE A 88 2.76 7.66 -10.04
C PHE A 88 4.04 8.44 -10.29
N LYS A 89 4.96 7.90 -11.12
CA LYS A 89 6.20 8.59 -11.48
C LYS A 89 5.93 9.92 -12.17
N ASN A 90 4.98 9.97 -13.09
CA ASN A 90 4.65 11.20 -13.82
C ASN A 90 4.06 12.26 -12.90
N LEU A 91 3.27 11.87 -11.89
CA LEU A 91 2.65 12.81 -10.96
C LEU A 91 3.60 13.29 -9.86
N PHE A 92 4.42 12.39 -9.28
CA PHE A 92 5.24 12.68 -8.11
C PHE A 92 6.74 12.82 -8.40
N GLY A 93 7.19 12.45 -9.59
CA GLY A 93 8.58 12.59 -10.01
C GLY A 93 9.57 11.89 -9.08
N GLU A 94 10.48 12.66 -8.50
CA GLU A 94 11.51 12.17 -7.57
C GLU A 94 10.99 11.85 -6.16
N ASP A 95 9.75 12.21 -5.85
CA ASP A 95 9.08 11.93 -4.58
C ASP A 95 8.24 10.64 -4.62
N TYR A 96 8.38 9.86 -5.70
CA TYR A 96 7.82 8.52 -5.81
C TYR A 96 8.86 7.44 -5.53
N TYR A 97 8.51 6.47 -4.67
CA TYR A 97 9.36 5.35 -4.29
C TYR A 97 8.61 4.03 -4.45
N LEU A 98 9.32 3.04 -5.01
CA LEU A 98 8.87 1.66 -4.97
C LEU A 98 9.36 1.00 -3.69
N GLU A 99 8.49 0.26 -3.02
CA GLU A 99 8.82 -0.44 -1.77
C GLU A 99 9.07 -1.92 -2.02
N ILE A 100 10.07 -2.43 -1.32
CA ILE A 100 10.31 -3.86 -1.17
C ILE A 100 10.27 -4.22 0.31
N GLN A 101 9.71 -5.39 0.61
CA GLN A 101 9.60 -5.91 1.97
C GLN A 101 10.03 -7.36 2.00
N ARG A 102 10.55 -7.83 3.14
CA ARG A 102 11.03 -9.19 3.29
C ARG A 102 10.77 -9.71 4.70
N HIS A 103 9.68 -10.44 4.86
CA HIS A 103 9.26 -11.04 6.13
C HIS A 103 9.51 -12.55 6.13
N GLU A 104 10.76 -12.95 5.95
CA GLU A 104 11.15 -14.34 6.06
C GLU A 104 11.14 -14.76 7.53
N THR A 105 10.47 -15.87 7.84
CA THR A 105 10.47 -16.46 9.18
C THR A 105 10.81 -17.93 9.13
N HIS A 106 11.49 -18.41 10.16
CA HIS A 106 11.80 -19.81 10.36
C HIS A 106 11.00 -20.41 11.53
N ASP A 107 10.11 -19.63 12.13
CA ASP A 107 9.19 -20.11 13.17
C ASP A 107 8.13 -21.01 12.50
N PRO A 108 8.04 -22.30 12.89
CA PRO A 108 7.06 -23.23 12.31
C PRO A 108 5.60 -22.87 12.64
N ASN A 109 5.36 -22.03 13.65
CA ASN A 109 4.03 -21.56 14.04
C ASN A 109 3.63 -20.26 13.36
N ALA A 110 4.54 -19.57 12.68
CA ALA A 110 4.24 -18.34 11.97
C ALA A 110 3.66 -18.62 10.57
N ALA A 111 2.75 -17.77 10.12
CA ALA A 111 2.22 -17.82 8.76
C ALA A 111 3.33 -17.68 7.70
N GLN A 112 3.38 -18.62 6.76
CA GLN A 112 4.45 -18.73 5.75
C GLN A 112 4.01 -18.20 4.36
N ASP A 113 2.80 -17.69 4.23
CA ASP A 113 2.17 -17.33 2.94
C ASP A 113 2.63 -15.98 2.38
N VAL A 114 3.02 -15.04 3.23
CA VAL A 114 3.38 -13.67 2.83
C VAL A 114 4.73 -13.62 2.11
N TYR A 115 5.75 -14.31 2.63
CA TYR A 115 7.12 -14.21 2.11
C TYR A 115 7.27 -14.65 0.64
N PRO A 116 6.69 -15.76 0.16
CA PRO A 116 6.75 -16.14 -1.25
C PRO A 116 6.16 -15.09 -2.19
N HIS A 117 5.07 -14.43 -1.78
CA HIS A 117 4.48 -13.32 -2.52
C HIS A 117 5.40 -12.10 -2.56
N GLN A 118 6.07 -11.77 -1.44
CA GLN A 118 7.06 -10.70 -1.40
C GLN A 118 8.25 -10.99 -2.32
N VAL A 119 8.78 -12.22 -2.33
CA VAL A 119 9.88 -12.61 -3.23
C VAL A 119 9.49 -12.38 -4.70
N THR A 120 8.30 -12.83 -5.08
CA THR A 120 7.78 -12.66 -6.45
C THR A 120 7.59 -11.18 -6.81
N ALA A 121 6.93 -10.42 -5.95
CA ALA A 121 6.68 -8.99 -6.17
C ALA A 121 7.99 -8.18 -6.21
N ASN A 122 8.91 -8.42 -5.26
CA ASN A 122 10.19 -7.70 -5.17
C ASN A 122 11.02 -7.84 -6.44
N LYS A 123 11.07 -9.03 -7.04
CA LYS A 123 11.81 -9.24 -8.29
C LYS A 123 11.29 -8.33 -9.39
N ALA A 124 10.00 -8.33 -9.62
CA ALA A 124 9.37 -7.51 -10.66
C ALA A 124 9.44 -6.01 -10.34
N ILE A 125 9.28 -5.62 -9.07
CA ILE A 125 9.42 -4.23 -8.61
C ILE A 125 10.84 -3.71 -8.91
N LEU A 126 11.88 -4.50 -8.62
CA LEU A 126 13.26 -4.11 -8.90
C LEU A 126 13.55 -3.99 -10.41
N GLU A 127 12.94 -4.82 -11.24
CA GLU A 127 13.02 -4.71 -12.70
C GLU A 127 12.35 -3.42 -13.20
N LEU A 128 11.12 -3.12 -12.74
CA LEU A 128 10.41 -1.87 -13.05
C LEU A 128 11.17 -0.63 -12.56
N ALA A 129 11.73 -0.68 -11.36
CA ALA A 129 12.52 0.40 -10.78
C ALA A 129 13.73 0.74 -11.65
N ARG A 130 14.49 -0.27 -12.09
CA ARG A 130 15.65 -0.08 -12.99
C ARG A 130 15.21 0.46 -14.37
N LYS A 131 14.15 -0.15 -14.94
CA LYS A 131 13.64 0.23 -16.26
C LYS A 131 13.22 1.70 -16.31
N HIS A 132 12.61 2.20 -15.24
CA HIS A 132 12.04 3.54 -15.18
C HIS A 132 12.83 4.53 -14.33
N ASN A 133 14.01 4.15 -13.84
CA ASN A 133 14.86 4.97 -12.97
C ASN A 133 14.08 5.52 -11.76
N ILE A 134 13.49 4.61 -10.98
CA ILE A 134 12.73 4.93 -9.76
C ILE A 134 13.52 4.45 -8.55
N LYS A 135 13.56 5.26 -7.50
CA LYS A 135 14.19 4.91 -6.23
C LYS A 135 13.43 3.78 -5.55
N VAL A 136 14.17 2.89 -4.91
CA VAL A 136 13.61 1.78 -4.13
C VAL A 136 13.97 1.96 -2.67
N ILE A 137 13.00 1.70 -1.79
CA ILE A 137 13.19 1.67 -0.35
C ILE A 137 12.82 0.29 0.21
N ALA A 138 13.48 -0.10 1.28
CA ALA A 138 13.13 -1.29 2.07
C ALA A 138 12.36 -0.85 3.32
N THR A 139 11.22 -1.47 3.56
CA THR A 139 10.36 -1.19 4.72
C THR A 139 9.91 -2.49 5.39
N ASN A 140 9.43 -2.40 6.64
CA ASN A 140 9.06 -3.57 7.42
C ASN A 140 7.55 -3.75 7.64
N ASP A 141 6.71 -2.80 7.23
CA ASP A 141 5.26 -2.90 7.44
C ASP A 141 4.89 -3.26 8.90
N VAL A 142 5.48 -2.54 9.86
CA VAL A 142 5.43 -2.85 11.29
C VAL A 142 4.01 -2.73 11.84
N HIS A 143 3.51 -3.79 12.51
CA HIS A 143 2.19 -3.83 13.12
C HIS A 143 2.22 -3.95 14.64
N PHE A 144 3.34 -4.33 15.22
CA PHE A 144 3.58 -4.41 16.68
C PHE A 144 5.04 -4.11 17.01
N VAL A 145 5.35 -3.84 18.28
CA VAL A 145 6.66 -3.29 18.71
C VAL A 145 7.69 -4.39 18.97
N ASN A 146 7.34 -5.39 19.77
CA ASN A 146 8.25 -6.45 20.18
C ASN A 146 7.81 -7.81 19.64
N ALA A 147 8.73 -8.75 19.49
CA ALA A 147 8.42 -10.09 19.00
C ALA A 147 7.38 -10.83 19.85
N GLU A 148 7.42 -10.64 21.17
CA GLU A 148 6.45 -11.21 22.11
C GLU A 148 5.03 -10.67 21.96
N ASP A 149 4.84 -9.55 21.28
CA ASP A 149 3.51 -8.96 21.02
C ASP A 149 2.77 -9.68 19.88
N ALA A 150 3.42 -10.58 19.14
CA ALA A 150 2.85 -11.27 17.98
C ALA A 150 1.56 -12.02 18.33
N GLU A 151 1.54 -12.81 19.43
CA GLU A 151 0.35 -13.56 19.86
C GLU A 151 -0.81 -12.63 20.22
N ALA A 152 -0.53 -11.52 20.89
CA ALA A 152 -1.56 -10.52 21.23
C ALA A 152 -2.11 -9.85 19.96
N HIS A 153 -1.26 -9.57 18.99
CA HIS A 153 -1.65 -9.01 17.70
C HIS A 153 -2.57 -9.95 16.91
N ASP A 154 -2.25 -11.26 16.86
CA ASP A 154 -3.09 -12.26 16.17
C ASP A 154 -4.48 -12.38 16.80
N ARG A 155 -4.56 -12.33 18.13
CA ARG A 155 -5.85 -12.28 18.85
C ARG A 155 -6.66 -11.03 18.50
N LEU A 156 -6.02 -9.87 18.34
CA LEU A 156 -6.69 -8.64 17.90
C LEU A 156 -7.18 -8.73 16.46
N ILE A 157 -6.43 -9.39 15.58
CA ILE A 157 -6.87 -9.65 14.20
C ILE A 157 -8.11 -10.56 14.21
N CYS A 158 -8.11 -11.62 14.98
CA CYS A 158 -9.27 -12.51 15.11
C CYS A 158 -10.50 -11.74 15.59
N LEU A 159 -10.35 -10.91 16.62
CA LEU A 159 -11.44 -10.08 17.14
C LEU A 159 -12.00 -9.12 16.07
N SER A 160 -11.13 -8.50 15.27
CA SER A 160 -11.52 -7.53 14.24
C SER A 160 -12.12 -8.17 12.98
N THR A 161 -11.75 -9.40 12.67
CA THR A 161 -12.18 -10.14 11.46
C THR A 161 -13.28 -11.16 11.72
N GLY A 162 -13.54 -11.51 12.98
CA GLY A 162 -14.48 -12.56 13.37
C GLY A 162 -13.97 -13.98 13.03
N LYS A 163 -12.65 -14.15 12.96
CA LYS A 163 -12.01 -15.46 12.72
C LYS A 163 -11.42 -16.01 14.01
N ASP A 164 -11.22 -17.31 14.06
CA ASP A 164 -10.52 -17.99 15.15
C ASP A 164 -9.00 -18.06 14.90
N LEU A 165 -8.24 -18.42 15.96
CA LEU A 165 -6.80 -18.64 15.93
C LEU A 165 -6.48 -20.07 15.48
N ASP A 166 -6.84 -20.50 14.30
CA ASP A 166 -6.54 -21.84 13.78
C ASP A 166 -5.32 -21.84 12.86
#